data_1dd2ed003fa55f9fc95841734e093d46
#
_entry.id   1dd2ed003fa55f9fc95841734e093d46
#
_cell.length_a   1.000
_cell.length_b   1.000
_cell.length_c   1.000
_cell.angle_alpha   90.00
_cell.angle_beta   90.00
_cell.angle_gamma   90.00
#
_symmetry.space_group_name_H-M   'P 1'
#
loop_
_entity.id
_entity.type
_entity.pdbx_description
1 polymer ?
#
loop_
_entity_poly.entity_id
_entity_poly.type
_entity_poly.pdbx_seq_one_letter_code
_entity_poly.pdbx_strand_id
1 'polypeptide(L)'
;MQIVENTAVKLTIPSDRVNLITDYLERSEVIADNGTHADVLVYWGIEEMQHLTKVYPQDIPSPIEKDYEWPGMYTPFKHQKTTASFLSIRDRAFCFNEAGTGKTSSVIWAADYLINKGLVKKVLVICPLSIMYSAWQADVFKTAMHRTVAVAYGDANRRKKIINGEYDFTIINFDGVGIVLDDICKVGFDLIVIDEANAYKTVTTKRWKTLNKILMPSTRLWMLTGTPASQSPLDAFGLARLVAPGNVPKYFGSWRDTVMQQITRFKWIPRKNAKDIVFNALQPAIRFEKKQCLDLPELVYQTRIVPLTPQVTKYYKVLRDQMLIQAAGEQISAVNAAAKLTKLLQISGGAVYTDEHEVVEFDVSPRMNTLMEVIDETDNKVIVFVPYSHTIDLVSNHLTSQGVTNEVIQGSVSATQRADIINRFQTMERSEEHTSELQSLAYLVC
;
A
#
# COMPACT_ATOMS: atom_id res chain seq x y z
N MET A 1 11.64 -29.88 9.25
CA MET A 1 12.62 -29.37 8.26
C MET A 1 13.82 -28.80 9.00
N GLN A 2 15.04 -29.10 8.52
CA GLN A 2 16.30 -28.69 9.13
C GLN A 2 17.32 -28.32 8.04
N ILE A 3 18.03 -27.19 8.24
CA ILE A 3 19.16 -26.84 7.37
C ILE A 3 20.37 -27.67 7.83
N VAL A 4 21.04 -28.32 6.87
CA VAL A 4 22.20 -29.17 7.09
C VAL A 4 23.42 -28.54 6.41
N GLU A 5 24.48 -28.34 7.19
CA GLU A 5 25.79 -27.81 6.75
C GLU A 5 25.71 -26.53 5.91
N ASN A 6 24.66 -25.74 6.06
CA ASN A 6 24.40 -24.54 5.25
C ASN A 6 24.34 -24.76 3.73
N THR A 7 24.20 -26.02 3.29
CA THR A 7 24.20 -26.42 1.87
C THR A 7 22.93 -27.13 1.44
N ALA A 8 22.24 -27.80 2.36
CA ALA A 8 21.06 -28.59 2.07
C ALA A 8 19.95 -28.39 3.10
N VAL A 9 18.71 -28.73 2.73
CA VAL A 9 17.54 -28.77 3.59
C VAL A 9 17.09 -30.22 3.71
N LYS A 10 17.02 -30.72 4.95
CA LYS A 10 16.44 -32.02 5.27
C LYS A 10 14.94 -31.89 5.52
N LEU A 11 14.13 -32.64 4.80
CA LEU A 11 12.68 -32.70 4.90
C LEU A 11 12.26 -34.12 5.35
N THR A 12 11.29 -34.19 6.25
CA THR A 12 10.58 -35.45 6.54
C THR A 12 9.16 -35.32 5.93
N ILE A 13 8.87 -36.16 4.96
CA ILE A 13 7.62 -36.13 4.18
C ILE A 13 6.99 -37.52 4.11
N PRO A 14 5.69 -37.66 3.85
CA PRO A 14 5.07 -38.95 3.55
C PRO A 14 5.75 -39.63 2.36
N SER A 15 6.00 -40.96 2.46
CA SER A 15 6.72 -41.73 1.43
C SER A 15 6.05 -41.67 0.05
N ASP A 16 4.72 -41.57 -0.01
CA ASP A 16 3.94 -41.42 -1.24
C ASP A 16 4.14 -40.08 -1.96
N ARG A 17 4.77 -39.08 -1.32
CA ARG A 17 5.06 -37.75 -1.88
C ARG A 17 6.51 -37.54 -2.28
N VAL A 18 7.38 -38.50 -2.08
CA VAL A 18 8.80 -38.39 -2.41
C VAL A 18 9.02 -38.02 -3.88
N ASN A 19 8.25 -38.62 -4.79
CA ASN A 19 8.36 -38.40 -6.23
C ASN A 19 8.01 -36.95 -6.63
N LEU A 20 7.21 -36.21 -5.84
CA LEU A 20 6.94 -34.79 -6.08
C LEU A 20 8.20 -33.91 -5.92
N ILE A 21 9.24 -34.44 -5.29
CA ILE A 21 10.52 -33.77 -5.09
C ILE A 21 11.57 -34.41 -6.01
N THR A 22 11.79 -35.72 -5.91
CA THR A 22 12.91 -36.39 -6.59
C THR A 22 12.80 -36.45 -8.12
N ASP A 23 11.55 -36.49 -8.66
CA ASP A 23 11.35 -36.49 -10.11
C ASP A 23 11.59 -35.10 -10.75
N TYR A 24 11.60 -34.04 -9.96
CA TYR A 24 11.73 -32.66 -10.44
C TYR A 24 13.01 -31.95 -10.01
N LEU A 25 13.66 -32.43 -8.95
CA LEU A 25 14.86 -31.81 -8.39
C LEU A 25 16.04 -32.78 -8.46
N GLU A 26 16.91 -32.62 -9.44
CA GLU A 26 18.12 -33.45 -9.64
C GLU A 26 19.05 -33.42 -8.41
N ARG A 27 19.10 -32.29 -7.68
CA ARG A 27 19.90 -32.11 -6.47
C ARG A 27 19.10 -32.46 -5.22
N SER A 28 18.50 -33.66 -5.21
CA SER A 28 17.79 -34.23 -4.08
C SER A 28 18.13 -35.71 -3.90
N GLU A 29 18.12 -36.18 -2.63
CA GLU A 29 18.44 -37.55 -2.27
C GLU A 29 17.56 -38.04 -1.13
N VAL A 30 17.06 -39.27 -1.23
CA VAL A 30 16.33 -39.93 -0.14
C VAL A 30 17.36 -40.58 0.77
N ILE A 31 17.51 -40.10 1.99
CA ILE A 31 18.50 -40.62 2.96
C ILE A 31 17.93 -41.68 3.89
N ALA A 32 16.62 -41.72 4.07
CA ALA A 32 15.91 -42.77 4.81
C ALA A 32 14.46 -42.85 4.36
N ASP A 33 13.89 -44.07 4.33
CA ASP A 33 12.48 -44.31 4.09
C ASP A 33 12.01 -45.50 4.94
N ASN A 34 10.97 -45.30 5.75
CA ASN A 34 10.40 -46.36 6.59
C ASN A 34 9.05 -46.86 6.06
N GLY A 35 8.68 -46.51 4.83
CA GLY A 35 7.44 -46.89 4.17
C GLY A 35 6.23 -46.00 4.51
N THR A 36 6.27 -45.17 5.55
CA THR A 36 5.26 -44.18 5.88
C THR A 36 5.77 -42.75 5.70
N HIS A 37 7.05 -42.54 6.10
CA HIS A 37 7.71 -41.24 5.96
C HIS A 37 9.13 -41.46 5.43
N ALA A 38 9.56 -40.54 4.57
CA ALA A 38 10.92 -40.51 4.05
C ALA A 38 11.61 -39.21 4.48
N ASP A 39 12.89 -39.33 4.79
CA ASP A 39 13.80 -38.21 4.96
C ASP A 39 14.47 -37.91 3.62
N VAL A 40 14.23 -36.75 3.08
CA VAL A 40 14.78 -36.28 1.81
C VAL A 40 15.70 -35.09 2.06
N LEU A 41 16.89 -35.17 1.52
CA LEU A 41 17.87 -34.09 1.49
C LEU A 41 17.75 -33.39 0.14
N VAL A 42 17.58 -32.06 0.17
CA VAL A 42 17.44 -31.22 -1.04
C VAL A 42 18.48 -30.12 -0.98
N TYR A 43 19.19 -29.87 -2.08
CA TYR A 43 20.14 -28.76 -2.15
C TYR A 43 19.44 -27.43 -1.79
N TRP A 44 20.06 -26.62 -0.94
CA TRP A 44 19.51 -25.35 -0.51
C TRP A 44 19.81 -24.24 -1.53
N GLY A 45 19.25 -24.40 -2.74
CA GLY A 45 19.30 -23.45 -3.84
C GLY A 45 17.95 -22.79 -4.07
N ILE A 46 17.95 -21.65 -4.79
CA ILE A 46 16.71 -20.85 -4.99
C ILE A 46 15.66 -21.61 -5.81
N GLU A 47 16.05 -22.33 -6.85
CA GLU A 47 15.13 -23.06 -7.71
C GLU A 47 14.48 -24.23 -6.96
N GLU A 48 15.27 -24.96 -6.18
CA GLU A 48 14.77 -26.05 -5.35
C GLU A 48 13.79 -25.53 -4.30
N MET A 49 14.11 -24.42 -3.63
CA MET A 49 13.21 -23.84 -2.62
C MET A 49 11.92 -23.28 -3.26
N GLN A 50 11.99 -22.73 -4.47
CA GLN A 50 10.79 -22.33 -5.23
C GLN A 50 9.92 -23.55 -5.60
N HIS A 51 10.51 -24.68 -5.98
CA HIS A 51 9.75 -25.90 -6.22
C HIS A 51 9.10 -26.42 -4.94
N LEU A 52 9.87 -26.48 -3.85
CA LEU A 52 9.35 -26.94 -2.55
C LEU A 52 8.16 -26.12 -2.05
N THR A 53 8.12 -24.80 -2.28
CA THR A 53 6.95 -23.99 -1.88
C THR A 53 5.65 -24.41 -2.58
N LYS A 54 5.73 -25.10 -3.71
CA LYS A 54 4.55 -25.55 -4.48
C LYS A 54 4.03 -26.90 -4.00
N VAL A 55 4.91 -27.74 -3.48
CA VAL A 55 4.59 -29.13 -3.13
C VAL A 55 4.58 -29.44 -1.63
N TYR A 56 5.17 -28.55 -0.83
CA TYR A 56 5.31 -28.71 0.61
C TYR A 56 4.68 -27.54 1.38
N PRO A 57 3.72 -27.79 2.30
CA PRO A 57 2.90 -26.75 2.90
C PRO A 57 3.57 -26.00 4.07
N GLN A 58 4.81 -26.29 4.42
CA GLN A 58 5.53 -25.63 5.53
C GLN A 58 6.34 -24.41 5.05
N ASP A 59 6.82 -23.62 6.00
CA ASP A 59 7.73 -22.51 5.70
C ASP A 59 9.06 -23.03 5.18
N ILE A 60 9.36 -22.71 3.92
CA ILE A 60 10.60 -23.07 3.24
C ILE A 60 11.62 -21.95 3.43
N PRO A 61 12.85 -22.22 3.88
CA PRO A 61 13.87 -21.21 4.05
C PRO A 61 14.43 -20.77 2.69
N SER A 62 14.42 -19.49 2.39
CA SER A 62 15.09 -18.96 1.20
C SER A 62 16.61 -18.93 1.37
N PRO A 63 17.40 -19.29 0.35
CA PRO A 63 18.85 -19.17 0.40
C PRO A 63 19.35 -17.72 0.31
N ILE A 64 18.50 -16.73 0.08
CA ILE A 64 18.87 -15.31 -0.01
C ILE A 64 19.68 -14.86 1.21
N GLU A 65 19.36 -15.35 2.42
CA GLU A 65 20.04 -14.93 3.64
C GLU A 65 21.52 -15.32 3.68
N LYS A 66 21.89 -16.42 2.99
CA LYS A 66 23.29 -16.88 2.89
C LYS A 66 24.00 -16.42 1.63
N ASP A 67 23.25 -16.26 0.52
CA ASP A 67 23.80 -16.06 -0.82
C ASP A 67 23.83 -14.61 -1.28
N TYR A 68 23.28 -13.69 -0.50
CA TYR A 68 23.06 -12.32 -0.92
C TYR A 68 23.70 -11.30 0.03
N GLU A 69 24.44 -10.36 -0.53
CA GLU A 69 25.26 -9.41 0.23
C GLU A 69 24.48 -8.17 0.75
N TRP A 70 23.20 -8.04 0.37
CA TRP A 70 22.33 -6.92 0.76
C TRP A 70 22.93 -5.56 0.39
N PRO A 71 23.09 -5.26 -0.91
CA PRO A 71 23.73 -4.04 -1.37
C PRO A 71 22.93 -2.78 -1.02
N GLY A 72 23.59 -1.62 -1.21
CA GLY A 72 22.97 -0.31 -1.05
C GLY A 72 23.38 0.43 0.21
N MET A 73 22.70 1.54 0.47
CA MET A 73 22.98 2.45 1.57
C MET A 73 22.37 2.01 2.91
N TYR A 74 21.44 1.07 2.86
CA TYR A 74 20.67 0.63 4.04
C TYR A 74 21.13 -0.73 4.53
N THR A 75 21.28 -0.86 5.84
CA THR A 75 21.40 -2.17 6.49
C THR A 75 19.98 -2.73 6.72
N PRO A 76 19.64 -3.88 6.13
CA PRO A 76 18.28 -4.42 6.27
C PRO A 76 17.99 -4.91 7.69
N PHE A 77 16.84 -4.52 8.21
CA PHE A 77 16.29 -5.08 9.45
C PHE A 77 15.90 -6.55 9.27
N LYS A 78 15.81 -7.29 10.37
CA LYS A 78 15.44 -8.71 10.37
C LYS A 78 14.11 -8.96 9.60
N HIS A 79 13.07 -8.17 9.88
CA HIS A 79 11.78 -8.30 9.20
C HIS A 79 11.84 -8.02 7.70
N GLN A 80 12.76 -7.14 7.26
CA GLN A 80 12.99 -6.86 5.85
C GLN A 80 13.67 -8.05 5.16
N LYS A 81 14.68 -8.65 5.80
CA LYS A 81 15.32 -9.89 5.32
C LYS A 81 14.30 -11.02 5.21
N THR A 82 13.48 -11.21 6.24
CA THR A 82 12.40 -12.23 6.23
C THR A 82 11.39 -11.97 5.12
N THR A 83 11.04 -10.70 4.86
CA THR A 83 10.13 -10.33 3.77
C THR A 83 10.75 -10.63 2.40
N ALA A 84 12.01 -10.28 2.19
CA ALA A 84 12.73 -10.59 0.95
C ALA A 84 12.89 -12.11 0.75
N SER A 85 13.21 -12.84 1.82
CA SER A 85 13.27 -14.32 1.83
C SER A 85 11.93 -14.93 1.40
N PHE A 86 10.84 -14.47 1.98
CA PHE A 86 9.49 -14.93 1.65
C PHE A 86 9.12 -14.69 0.18
N LEU A 87 9.43 -13.50 -0.36
CA LEU A 87 9.09 -13.13 -1.75
C LEU A 87 9.98 -13.87 -2.76
N SER A 88 11.27 -14.02 -2.50
CA SER A 88 12.22 -14.60 -3.46
C SER A 88 11.89 -16.03 -3.88
N ILE A 89 11.24 -16.81 -3.01
CA ILE A 89 10.86 -18.20 -3.29
C ILE A 89 9.41 -18.36 -3.79
N ARG A 90 8.67 -17.27 -4.02
CA ARG A 90 7.27 -17.33 -4.43
C ARG A 90 7.01 -16.60 -5.74
N ASP A 91 6.39 -17.29 -6.70
CA ASP A 91 6.03 -16.67 -7.97
C ASP A 91 4.94 -15.61 -7.78
N ARG A 92 3.94 -15.88 -6.95
CA ARG A 92 2.87 -14.94 -6.62
C ARG A 92 2.67 -14.86 -5.12
N ALA A 93 2.64 -13.64 -4.57
CA ALA A 93 2.52 -13.45 -3.14
C ALA A 93 1.98 -12.06 -2.79
N PHE A 94 1.51 -11.95 -1.55
CA PHE A 94 1.15 -10.69 -0.93
C PHE A 94 2.20 -10.27 0.10
N CYS A 95 2.47 -8.96 0.16
CA CYS A 95 3.22 -8.32 1.23
C CYS A 95 2.31 -7.31 1.94
N PHE A 96 1.82 -7.67 3.11
CA PHE A 96 0.90 -6.87 3.92
C PHE A 96 1.58 -6.14 5.08
N ASN A 97 2.88 -5.95 4.98
CA ASN A 97 3.64 -5.19 5.97
C ASN A 97 3.08 -3.77 6.08
N GLU A 98 3.00 -3.24 7.29
CA GLU A 98 2.48 -1.90 7.52
C GLU A 98 3.33 -0.80 6.86
N ALA A 99 2.76 0.39 6.68
CA ALA A 99 3.48 1.54 6.16
C ALA A 99 4.66 1.90 7.09
N GLY A 100 5.80 2.26 6.50
CA GLY A 100 7.01 2.59 7.26
C GLY A 100 7.86 1.40 7.74
N THR A 101 7.53 0.16 7.37
CA THR A 101 8.36 -1.03 7.66
C THR A 101 9.44 -1.31 6.59
N GLY A 102 9.58 -0.44 5.58
CA GLY A 102 10.54 -0.63 4.50
C GLY A 102 10.17 -1.73 3.50
N LYS A 103 8.89 -1.86 3.16
CA LYS A 103 8.41 -2.80 2.13
C LYS A 103 9.15 -2.65 0.81
N THR A 104 9.32 -1.42 0.35
CA THR A 104 9.94 -1.09 -0.94
C THR A 104 11.34 -1.68 -1.03
N SER A 105 12.20 -1.43 -0.03
CA SER A 105 13.56 -1.97 0.01
C SER A 105 13.58 -3.50 0.07
N SER A 106 12.68 -4.11 0.86
CA SER A 106 12.56 -5.57 0.94
C SER A 106 12.24 -6.21 -0.41
N VAL A 107 11.35 -5.58 -1.18
CA VAL A 107 10.96 -6.02 -2.53
C VAL A 107 12.10 -5.83 -3.52
N ILE A 108 12.79 -4.68 -3.45
CA ILE A 108 13.94 -4.40 -4.33
C ILE A 108 15.05 -5.43 -4.10
N TRP A 109 15.43 -5.73 -2.86
CA TRP A 109 16.41 -6.77 -2.55
C TRP A 109 16.00 -8.15 -3.04
N ALA A 110 14.73 -8.54 -2.86
CA ALA A 110 14.23 -9.81 -3.37
C ALA A 110 14.30 -9.88 -4.90
N ALA A 111 13.93 -8.79 -5.59
CA ALA A 111 13.98 -8.70 -7.05
C ALA A 111 15.44 -8.70 -7.56
N ASP A 112 16.31 -7.91 -6.93
CA ASP A 112 17.74 -7.87 -7.26
C ASP A 112 18.42 -9.23 -7.08
N TYR A 113 18.10 -9.95 -6.01
CA TYR A 113 18.57 -11.32 -5.80
C TYR A 113 18.13 -12.25 -6.95
N LEU A 114 16.86 -12.18 -7.38
CA LEU A 114 16.36 -12.99 -8.49
C LEU A 114 17.00 -12.59 -9.83
N ILE A 115 17.31 -11.32 -10.03
CA ILE A 115 18.04 -10.86 -11.22
C ILE A 115 19.47 -11.39 -11.19
N ASN A 116 20.18 -11.33 -10.05
CA ASN A 116 21.52 -11.89 -9.88
C ASN A 116 21.57 -13.41 -10.15
N LYS A 117 20.48 -14.13 -9.82
CA LYS A 117 20.34 -15.56 -10.12
C LYS A 117 19.88 -15.87 -11.56
N GLY A 118 19.61 -14.84 -12.38
CA GLY A 118 19.15 -15.02 -13.77
C GLY A 118 17.69 -15.46 -13.92
N LEU A 119 16.92 -15.46 -12.82
CA LEU A 119 15.51 -15.91 -12.79
C LEU A 119 14.52 -14.79 -13.15
N VAL A 120 14.97 -13.56 -13.12
CA VAL A 120 14.24 -12.36 -13.51
C VAL A 120 15.19 -11.50 -14.34
N LYS A 121 14.71 -10.90 -15.42
CA LYS A 121 15.47 -9.95 -16.25
C LYS A 121 14.89 -8.54 -16.14
N LYS A 122 13.57 -8.41 -16.16
CA LYS A 122 12.86 -7.11 -16.17
C LYS A 122 11.75 -7.09 -15.14
N VAL A 123 11.75 -6.03 -14.32
CA VAL A 123 10.75 -5.79 -13.27
C VAL A 123 9.87 -4.61 -13.67
N LEU A 124 8.55 -4.80 -13.67
CA LEU A 124 7.57 -3.72 -13.80
C LEU A 124 6.99 -3.38 -12.43
N VAL A 125 7.19 -2.15 -11.98
CA VAL A 125 6.59 -1.63 -10.75
C VAL A 125 5.39 -0.75 -11.12
N ILE A 126 4.20 -1.12 -10.66
CA ILE A 126 2.97 -0.36 -10.84
C ILE A 126 2.56 0.24 -9.49
N CYS A 127 2.56 1.56 -9.38
CA CYS A 127 2.34 2.26 -8.12
C CYS A 127 1.54 3.56 -8.30
N PRO A 128 1.11 4.22 -7.21
CA PRO A 128 0.55 5.57 -7.27
C PRO A 128 1.51 6.57 -7.89
N LEU A 129 0.96 7.55 -8.63
CA LEU A 129 1.74 8.60 -9.31
C LEU A 129 2.67 9.36 -8.33
N SER A 130 2.20 9.62 -7.13
CA SER A 130 2.90 10.41 -6.12
C SER A 130 4.19 9.79 -5.59
N ILE A 131 4.35 8.46 -5.70
CA ILE A 131 5.50 7.74 -5.13
C ILE A 131 6.46 7.16 -6.17
N MET A 132 6.20 7.39 -7.47
CA MET A 132 7.06 6.84 -8.52
C MET A 132 8.51 7.33 -8.42
N TYR A 133 8.71 8.63 -8.18
CA TYR A 133 10.03 9.24 -8.07
C TYR A 133 10.57 9.23 -6.64
N SER A 134 9.76 9.72 -5.70
CA SER A 134 10.17 9.97 -4.31
C SER A 134 10.39 8.70 -3.48
N ALA A 135 9.69 7.62 -3.81
CA ALA A 135 9.88 6.33 -3.14
C ALA A 135 10.56 5.34 -4.09
N TRP A 136 9.89 4.86 -5.15
CA TRP A 136 10.40 3.76 -5.93
C TRP A 136 11.72 4.06 -6.65
N GLN A 137 11.81 5.14 -7.44
CA GLN A 137 13.06 5.46 -8.14
C GLN A 137 14.20 5.76 -7.16
N ALA A 138 13.92 6.56 -6.13
CA ALA A 138 14.90 6.89 -5.11
C ALA A 138 15.34 5.66 -4.31
N ASP A 139 14.42 4.77 -3.95
CA ASP A 139 14.73 3.58 -3.16
C ASP A 139 15.46 2.51 -3.99
N VAL A 140 15.17 2.35 -5.29
CA VAL A 140 16.00 1.49 -6.16
C VAL A 140 17.44 1.98 -6.15
N PHE A 141 17.67 3.30 -6.29
CA PHE A 141 19.03 3.86 -6.24
C PHE A 141 19.71 3.64 -4.88
N LYS A 142 18.98 3.83 -3.78
CA LYS A 142 19.53 3.67 -2.42
C LYS A 142 19.74 2.21 -2.01
N THR A 143 18.91 1.30 -2.53
CA THR A 143 18.90 -0.12 -2.13
C THR A 143 19.73 -1.01 -3.06
N ALA A 144 19.72 -0.71 -4.37
CA ALA A 144 20.42 -1.49 -5.41
C ALA A 144 20.97 -0.54 -6.49
N MET A 145 21.92 0.33 -6.12
CA MET A 145 22.47 1.41 -6.97
C MET A 145 23.13 0.93 -8.26
N HIS A 146 23.47 -0.35 -8.34
CA HIS A 146 24.02 -0.98 -9.54
C HIS A 146 22.95 -1.34 -10.58
N ARG A 147 21.65 -1.20 -10.22
CA ARG A 147 20.54 -1.48 -11.14
C ARG A 147 20.07 -0.24 -11.87
N THR A 148 19.68 -0.46 -13.13
CA THR A 148 19.11 0.59 -13.96
C THR A 148 17.60 0.74 -13.69
N VAL A 149 17.13 1.98 -13.55
CA VAL A 149 15.73 2.29 -13.26
C VAL A 149 15.21 3.41 -14.14
N ALA A 150 14.01 3.27 -14.67
CA ALA A 150 13.33 4.33 -15.44
C ALA A 150 11.86 4.48 -15.04
N VAL A 151 11.36 5.73 -15.13
CA VAL A 151 9.98 6.07 -14.79
C VAL A 151 9.21 6.37 -16.07
N ALA A 152 8.27 5.50 -16.43
CA ALA A 152 7.39 5.62 -17.59
C ALA A 152 6.26 6.62 -17.35
N TYR A 153 6.60 7.92 -17.38
CA TYR A 153 5.68 9.04 -17.17
C TYR A 153 5.74 10.05 -18.31
N GLY A 154 4.67 10.83 -18.49
CA GLY A 154 4.50 11.81 -19.57
C GLY A 154 3.54 11.33 -20.64
N ASP A 155 3.74 11.78 -21.88
CA ASP A 155 2.93 11.38 -23.03
C ASP A 155 3.11 9.90 -23.44
N ALA A 156 2.25 9.42 -24.32
CA ALA A 156 2.24 8.03 -24.77
C ALA A 156 3.57 7.60 -25.42
N ASN A 157 4.19 8.47 -26.23
CA ASN A 157 5.44 8.14 -26.95
C ASN A 157 6.60 8.00 -25.99
N ARG A 158 6.72 8.90 -25.03
CA ARG A 158 7.73 8.84 -23.98
C ARG A 158 7.58 7.56 -23.14
N ARG A 159 6.33 7.23 -22.73
CA ARG A 159 6.03 5.99 -21.99
C ARG A 159 6.43 4.75 -22.79
N LYS A 160 6.07 4.67 -24.07
CA LYS A 160 6.42 3.56 -24.97
C LYS A 160 7.94 3.42 -25.10
N LYS A 161 8.67 4.53 -25.28
CA LYS A 161 10.13 4.51 -25.35
C LYS A 161 10.75 3.90 -24.09
N ILE A 162 10.24 4.25 -22.91
CA ILE A 162 10.74 3.74 -21.64
C ILE A 162 10.38 2.27 -21.45
N ILE A 163 9.13 1.88 -21.71
CA ILE A 163 8.70 0.46 -21.60
C ILE A 163 9.53 -0.46 -22.49
N ASN A 164 9.84 -0.04 -23.73
CA ASN A 164 10.65 -0.81 -24.66
C ASN A 164 12.17 -0.68 -24.43
N GLY A 165 12.60 0.08 -23.41
CA GLY A 165 14.01 0.24 -23.07
C GLY A 165 14.58 -0.94 -22.28
N GLU A 166 15.92 -0.93 -22.13
CA GLU A 166 16.65 -1.95 -21.39
C GLU A 166 16.94 -1.44 -19.96
N TYR A 167 15.95 -1.63 -19.08
CA TYR A 167 16.07 -1.28 -17.67
C TYR A 167 15.74 -2.49 -16.80
N ASP A 168 16.45 -2.65 -15.69
CA ASP A 168 16.15 -3.68 -14.70
C ASP A 168 14.79 -3.41 -14.04
N PHE A 169 14.55 -2.14 -13.68
CA PHE A 169 13.29 -1.69 -13.08
C PHE A 169 12.62 -0.63 -13.95
N THR A 170 11.38 -0.87 -14.33
CA THR A 170 10.52 0.11 -15.00
C THR A 170 9.34 0.44 -14.10
N ILE A 171 9.15 1.73 -13.77
CA ILE A 171 8.12 2.21 -12.87
C ILE A 171 7.04 2.92 -13.66
N ILE A 172 5.76 2.59 -13.42
CA ILE A 172 4.61 3.20 -14.09
C ILE A 172 3.45 3.40 -13.11
N ASN A 173 2.64 4.45 -13.31
CA ASN A 173 1.43 4.63 -12.53
C ASN A 173 0.25 3.79 -13.06
N PHE A 174 -0.75 3.52 -12.20
CA PHE A 174 -1.91 2.66 -12.51
C PHE A 174 -2.58 2.98 -13.86
N ASP A 175 -2.86 4.26 -14.12
CA ASP A 175 -3.57 4.67 -15.33
C ASP A 175 -2.67 4.64 -16.58
N GLY A 176 -1.36 4.76 -16.37
CA GLY A 176 -0.35 4.65 -17.41
C GLY A 176 -0.30 3.25 -18.06
N VAL A 177 -0.57 2.20 -17.29
CA VAL A 177 -0.53 0.80 -17.80
C VAL A 177 -1.46 0.63 -18.99
N GLY A 178 -2.67 1.20 -18.93
CA GLY A 178 -3.63 1.10 -20.05
C GLY A 178 -3.22 1.84 -21.31
N ILE A 179 -2.35 2.84 -21.20
CA ILE A 179 -1.86 3.64 -22.36
C ILE A 179 -0.83 2.84 -23.18
N VAL A 180 -0.03 2.02 -22.52
CA VAL A 180 1.09 1.26 -23.13
C VAL A 180 0.91 -0.26 -22.97
N LEU A 181 -0.34 -0.72 -22.91
CA LEU A 181 -0.68 -2.11 -22.68
C LEU A 181 0.00 -3.07 -23.66
N ASP A 182 -0.07 -2.76 -24.95
CA ASP A 182 0.48 -3.62 -26.00
C ASP A 182 2.01 -3.69 -25.92
N ASP A 183 2.65 -2.58 -25.58
CA ASP A 183 4.11 -2.53 -25.37
C ASP A 183 4.52 -3.37 -24.16
N ILE A 184 3.79 -3.30 -23.04
CA ILE A 184 4.03 -4.14 -21.85
C ILE A 184 3.88 -5.62 -22.18
N CYS A 185 2.82 -5.99 -22.91
CA CYS A 185 2.60 -7.37 -23.35
C CYS A 185 3.72 -7.87 -24.26
N LYS A 186 4.22 -7.02 -25.16
CA LYS A 186 5.30 -7.34 -26.10
C LYS A 186 6.64 -7.52 -25.39
N VAL A 187 6.96 -6.67 -24.43
CA VAL A 187 8.22 -6.75 -23.66
C VAL A 187 8.23 -7.98 -22.78
N GLY A 188 7.11 -8.33 -22.13
CA GLY A 188 6.99 -9.53 -21.29
C GLY A 188 7.84 -9.42 -20.03
N PHE A 189 7.39 -8.62 -19.05
CA PHE A 189 8.08 -8.50 -17.77
C PHE A 189 8.01 -9.80 -16.95
N ASP A 190 9.14 -10.23 -16.40
CA ASP A 190 9.22 -11.48 -15.62
C ASP A 190 8.60 -11.32 -14.22
N LEU A 191 8.73 -10.13 -13.64
CA LEU A 191 8.17 -9.78 -12.35
C LEU A 191 7.35 -8.49 -12.44
N ILE A 192 6.12 -8.55 -11.95
CA ILE A 192 5.26 -7.38 -11.76
C ILE A 192 5.05 -7.15 -10.27
N VAL A 193 5.37 -5.96 -9.82
CA VAL A 193 5.16 -5.50 -8.44
C VAL A 193 4.05 -4.47 -8.44
N ILE A 194 3.05 -4.67 -7.60
CA ILE A 194 1.94 -3.72 -7.42
C ILE A 194 2.04 -3.11 -6.03
N ASP A 195 2.32 -1.82 -5.95
CA ASP A 195 2.23 -1.09 -4.69
C ASP A 195 0.85 -0.45 -4.54
N GLU A 196 0.33 -0.38 -3.33
CA GLU A 196 -1.04 -0.03 -3.01
C GLU A 196 -2.06 -0.91 -3.78
N ALA A 197 -1.93 -2.23 -3.60
CA ALA A 197 -2.69 -3.25 -4.31
C ALA A 197 -4.22 -3.10 -4.20
N ASN A 198 -4.72 -2.36 -3.21
CA ASN A 198 -6.15 -2.05 -3.05
C ASN A 198 -6.78 -1.39 -4.28
N ALA A 199 -5.97 -0.77 -5.16
CA ALA A 199 -6.42 -0.25 -6.45
C ALA A 199 -7.00 -1.35 -7.38
N TYR A 200 -6.73 -2.62 -7.09
CA TYR A 200 -7.14 -3.79 -7.88
C TYR A 200 -8.19 -4.68 -7.19
N LYS A 201 -8.81 -4.22 -6.11
CA LYS A 201 -9.81 -4.99 -5.35
C LYS A 201 -11.08 -5.36 -6.13
N THR A 202 -11.42 -4.60 -7.19
CA THR A 202 -12.66 -4.75 -7.95
C THR A 202 -12.41 -5.28 -9.36
N VAL A 203 -12.83 -6.52 -9.64
CA VAL A 203 -12.59 -7.25 -10.90
C VAL A 203 -13.23 -6.61 -12.15
N THR A 204 -14.27 -5.80 -11.98
CA THR A 204 -14.98 -5.15 -13.08
C THR A 204 -14.27 -3.90 -13.61
N THR A 205 -13.32 -3.35 -12.86
CA THR A 205 -12.61 -2.13 -13.23
C THR A 205 -11.70 -2.34 -14.44
N LYS A 206 -11.48 -1.25 -15.20
CA LYS A 206 -10.55 -1.25 -16.34
C LYS A 206 -9.13 -1.61 -15.85
N ARG A 207 -8.68 -1.09 -14.72
CA ARG A 207 -7.35 -1.39 -14.14
C ARG A 207 -7.16 -2.88 -13.90
N TRP A 208 -8.11 -3.54 -13.24
CA TRP A 208 -8.04 -4.97 -12.97
C TRP A 208 -7.98 -5.79 -14.26
N LYS A 209 -8.87 -5.49 -15.21
CA LYS A 209 -8.91 -6.18 -16.52
C LYS A 209 -7.62 -5.98 -17.31
N THR A 210 -7.03 -4.80 -17.27
CA THR A 210 -5.76 -4.49 -17.94
C THR A 210 -4.61 -5.29 -17.28
N LEU A 211 -4.51 -5.29 -15.96
CA LEU A 211 -3.51 -6.09 -15.27
C LEU A 211 -3.65 -7.58 -15.57
N ASN A 212 -4.87 -8.11 -15.53
CA ASN A 212 -5.11 -9.53 -15.82
C ASN A 212 -4.70 -9.94 -17.25
N LYS A 213 -4.67 -9.00 -18.21
CA LYS A 213 -4.22 -9.26 -19.60
C LYS A 213 -2.69 -9.38 -19.71
N ILE A 214 -1.94 -8.66 -18.90
CA ILE A 214 -0.47 -8.68 -18.92
C ILE A 214 0.13 -9.82 -18.11
N LEU A 215 -0.67 -10.47 -17.25
CA LEU A 215 -0.22 -11.59 -16.42
C LEU A 215 -0.21 -12.88 -17.22
N MET A 216 0.97 -13.38 -17.52
CA MET A 216 1.18 -14.73 -18.10
C MET A 216 1.34 -15.76 -16.97
N PRO A 217 1.19 -17.06 -17.25
CA PRO A 217 1.44 -18.12 -16.24
C PRO A 217 2.84 -18.04 -15.62
N SER A 218 3.85 -17.68 -16.40
CA SER A 218 5.24 -17.50 -15.96
C SER A 218 5.52 -16.18 -15.26
N THR A 219 4.63 -15.19 -15.36
CA THR A 219 4.84 -13.87 -14.76
C THR A 219 4.70 -13.95 -13.24
N ARG A 220 5.75 -13.54 -12.54
CA ARG A 220 5.71 -13.38 -11.09
C ARG A 220 4.89 -12.13 -10.72
N LEU A 221 4.12 -12.21 -9.65
CA LEU A 221 3.29 -11.09 -9.18
C LEU A 221 3.40 -10.92 -7.67
N TRP A 222 3.93 -9.80 -7.24
CA TRP A 222 3.94 -9.41 -5.82
C TRP A 222 3.03 -8.21 -5.60
N MET A 223 2.06 -8.36 -4.71
CA MET A 223 1.08 -7.32 -4.41
C MET A 223 1.27 -6.79 -2.98
N LEU A 224 1.55 -5.48 -2.87
CA LEU A 224 1.88 -4.81 -1.62
C LEU A 224 0.72 -3.92 -1.16
N THR A 225 0.35 -4.02 0.09
CA THR A 225 -0.56 -3.07 0.77
C THR A 225 -0.48 -3.25 2.28
N GLY A 226 -0.52 -2.17 3.04
CA GLY A 226 -0.60 -2.24 4.51
C GLY A 226 -1.99 -2.62 5.03
N THR A 227 -3.04 -2.48 4.21
CA THR A 227 -4.45 -2.61 4.62
C THR A 227 -5.26 -3.45 3.65
N PRO A 228 -5.02 -4.78 3.58
CA PRO A 228 -5.82 -5.64 2.72
C PRO A 228 -7.28 -5.70 3.22
N ALA A 229 -8.24 -5.64 2.30
CA ALA A 229 -9.68 -5.73 2.60
C ALA A 229 -10.17 -4.77 3.70
N SER A 230 -9.68 -3.50 3.69
CA SER A 230 -9.89 -2.51 4.74
C SER A 230 -11.34 -2.07 4.92
N GLN A 231 -12.15 -2.12 3.90
CA GLN A 231 -13.55 -1.66 3.92
C GLN A 231 -14.55 -2.80 4.04
N SER A 232 -14.28 -3.92 3.40
CA SER A 232 -15.18 -5.06 3.35
C SER A 232 -14.45 -6.37 3.05
N PRO A 233 -14.92 -7.53 3.56
CA PRO A 233 -14.44 -8.84 3.13
C PRO A 233 -14.52 -9.06 1.62
N LEU A 234 -15.41 -8.32 0.94
CA LEU A 234 -15.57 -8.38 -0.52
C LEU A 234 -14.32 -7.88 -1.28
N ASP A 235 -13.56 -6.96 -0.70
CA ASP A 235 -12.38 -6.36 -1.30
C ASP A 235 -11.25 -7.39 -1.57
N ALA A 236 -11.22 -8.49 -0.82
CA ALA A 236 -10.24 -9.56 -1.00
C ALA A 236 -10.40 -10.31 -2.33
N PHE A 237 -11.59 -10.35 -2.92
CA PHE A 237 -11.87 -11.13 -4.13
C PHE A 237 -10.98 -10.75 -5.31
N GLY A 238 -10.94 -9.47 -5.65
CA GLY A 238 -10.16 -9.00 -6.80
C GLY A 238 -8.67 -9.26 -6.65
N LEU A 239 -8.14 -9.14 -5.44
CA LEU A 239 -6.74 -9.39 -5.11
C LEU A 239 -6.42 -10.89 -5.21
N ALA A 240 -7.22 -11.73 -4.56
CA ALA A 240 -7.05 -13.19 -4.57
C ALA A 240 -7.16 -13.77 -5.99
N ARG A 241 -8.06 -13.24 -6.83
CA ARG A 241 -8.20 -13.66 -8.24
C ARG A 241 -6.93 -13.43 -9.06
N LEU A 242 -6.06 -12.49 -8.70
CA LEU A 242 -4.79 -12.22 -9.39
C LEU A 242 -3.64 -13.07 -8.85
N VAL A 243 -3.55 -13.25 -7.53
CA VAL A 243 -2.41 -13.93 -6.89
C VAL A 243 -2.68 -15.43 -6.73
N ALA A 244 -3.80 -15.80 -6.15
CA ALA A 244 -4.15 -17.18 -5.81
C ALA A 244 -5.61 -17.48 -6.23
N PRO A 245 -5.89 -17.56 -7.54
CA PRO A 245 -7.26 -17.73 -8.05
C PRO A 245 -7.96 -19.01 -7.56
N GLY A 246 -7.21 -20.02 -7.13
CA GLY A 246 -7.73 -21.24 -6.53
C GLY A 246 -8.30 -21.08 -5.14
N ASN A 247 -7.90 -20.01 -4.42
CA ASN A 247 -8.36 -19.77 -3.04
C ASN A 247 -9.75 -19.12 -2.97
N VAL A 248 -10.32 -18.70 -4.10
CA VAL A 248 -11.62 -18.04 -4.17
C VAL A 248 -12.50 -18.63 -5.27
N PRO A 249 -13.83 -18.58 -5.12
CA PRO A 249 -14.74 -19.02 -6.16
C PRO A 249 -14.52 -18.28 -7.49
N LYS A 250 -14.93 -18.89 -8.59
CA LYS A 250 -14.82 -18.28 -9.94
C LYS A 250 -15.62 -16.97 -10.06
N TYR A 251 -16.78 -16.89 -9.42
CA TYR A 251 -17.73 -15.78 -9.55
C TYR A 251 -17.82 -14.95 -8.27
N PHE A 252 -17.92 -13.65 -8.43
CA PHE A 252 -18.04 -12.71 -7.31
C PHE A 252 -19.30 -12.95 -6.45
N GLY A 253 -20.42 -13.32 -7.08
CA GLY A 253 -21.66 -13.66 -6.34
C GLY A 253 -21.43 -14.76 -5.32
N SER A 254 -20.78 -15.85 -5.73
CA SER A 254 -20.44 -16.96 -4.82
C SER A 254 -19.49 -16.52 -3.71
N TRP A 255 -18.50 -15.66 -4.01
CA TRP A 255 -17.62 -15.08 -3.00
C TRP A 255 -18.40 -14.26 -1.98
N ARG A 256 -19.29 -13.36 -2.46
CA ARG A 256 -20.14 -12.57 -1.59
C ARG A 256 -20.94 -13.46 -0.64
N ASP A 257 -21.59 -14.48 -1.16
CA ASP A 257 -22.44 -15.41 -0.37
C ASP A 257 -21.61 -16.23 0.63
N THR A 258 -20.31 -16.43 0.36
CA THR A 258 -19.37 -17.09 1.27
C THR A 258 -18.97 -16.19 2.45
N VAL A 259 -18.70 -14.91 2.22
CA VAL A 259 -18.15 -14.01 3.26
C VAL A 259 -19.19 -13.07 3.87
N MET A 260 -20.35 -12.91 3.23
CA MET A 260 -21.42 -12.01 3.67
C MET A 260 -22.71 -12.79 3.93
N GLN A 261 -23.55 -12.25 4.81
CA GLN A 261 -24.91 -12.72 5.07
C GLN A 261 -25.90 -11.63 4.69
N GLN A 262 -26.90 -11.97 3.90
CA GLN A 262 -27.98 -11.07 3.54
C GLN A 262 -28.99 -10.99 4.69
N ILE A 263 -29.25 -9.79 5.19
CA ILE A 263 -30.24 -9.52 6.23
C ILE A 263 -31.55 -9.01 5.63
N THR A 264 -31.44 -8.13 4.63
CA THR A 264 -32.58 -7.66 3.83
C THR A 264 -32.21 -7.64 2.36
N ARG A 265 -33.13 -7.37 1.45
CA ARG A 265 -32.91 -7.29 0.01
C ARG A 265 -31.69 -6.37 -0.33
N PHE A 266 -31.41 -5.37 0.49
CA PHE A 266 -30.37 -4.37 0.23
C PHE A 266 -29.25 -4.33 1.27
N LYS A 267 -29.38 -5.08 2.39
CA LYS A 267 -28.40 -5.03 3.50
C LYS A 267 -27.70 -6.36 3.65
N TRP A 268 -26.38 -6.29 3.52
CA TRP A 268 -25.46 -7.40 3.75
C TRP A 268 -24.53 -7.07 4.91
N ILE A 269 -24.22 -8.06 5.74
CA ILE A 269 -23.25 -7.94 6.83
C ILE A 269 -22.19 -9.04 6.70
N PRO A 270 -20.96 -8.84 7.18
CA PRO A 270 -19.97 -9.90 7.23
C PRO A 270 -20.42 -11.08 8.07
N ARG A 271 -20.14 -12.31 7.60
CA ARG A 271 -20.31 -13.52 8.40
C ARG A 271 -19.34 -13.53 9.58
N LYS A 272 -19.64 -14.26 10.65
CA LYS A 272 -18.78 -14.37 11.85
C LYS A 272 -17.36 -14.85 11.51
N ASN A 273 -17.23 -15.79 10.58
CA ASN A 273 -15.97 -16.38 10.12
C ASN A 273 -15.38 -15.71 8.88
N ALA A 274 -15.91 -14.55 8.46
CA ALA A 274 -15.44 -13.85 7.27
C ALA A 274 -13.94 -13.48 7.33
N LYS A 275 -13.41 -13.18 8.51
CA LYS A 275 -11.98 -12.87 8.71
C LYS A 275 -11.08 -14.04 8.34
N ASP A 276 -11.41 -15.25 8.79
CA ASP A 276 -10.63 -16.46 8.53
C ASP A 276 -10.70 -16.85 7.06
N ILE A 277 -11.88 -16.71 6.44
CA ILE A 277 -12.06 -16.96 5.00
C ILE A 277 -11.23 -15.99 4.19
N VAL A 278 -11.24 -14.69 4.52
CA VAL A 278 -10.42 -13.65 3.86
C VAL A 278 -8.93 -13.92 4.07
N PHE A 279 -8.52 -14.28 5.29
CA PHE A 279 -7.14 -14.64 5.59
C PHE A 279 -6.64 -15.76 4.69
N ASN A 280 -7.42 -16.86 4.58
CA ASN A 280 -7.08 -17.99 3.72
C ASN A 280 -7.09 -17.63 2.22
N ALA A 281 -8.04 -16.79 1.80
CA ALA A 281 -8.13 -16.33 0.41
C ALA A 281 -6.91 -15.51 -0.03
N LEU A 282 -6.32 -14.76 0.89
CA LEU A 282 -5.18 -13.88 0.65
C LEU A 282 -3.82 -14.55 0.99
N GLN A 283 -3.73 -15.86 0.88
CA GLN A 283 -2.45 -16.58 0.97
C GLN A 283 -1.90 -16.89 -0.44
N PRO A 284 -0.56 -16.97 -0.59
CA PRO A 284 0.49 -16.77 0.43
C PRO A 284 0.74 -15.29 0.72
N ALA A 285 0.85 -14.95 1.99
CA ALA A 285 1.07 -13.57 2.44
C ALA A 285 2.07 -13.48 3.59
N ILE A 286 2.86 -12.39 3.60
CA ILE A 286 3.68 -12.01 4.74
C ILE A 286 3.17 -10.70 5.33
N ARG A 287 3.16 -10.59 6.66
CA ARG A 287 2.73 -9.40 7.37
C ARG A 287 3.60 -9.13 8.59
N PHE A 288 4.08 -7.90 8.68
CA PHE A 288 4.71 -7.34 9.87
C PHE A 288 3.99 -6.04 10.27
N GLU A 289 3.66 -5.93 11.54
CA GLU A 289 3.14 -4.69 12.13
C GLU A 289 4.31 -3.82 12.59
N LYS A 290 4.14 -2.50 12.49
CA LYS A 290 5.16 -1.52 12.84
C LYS A 290 5.71 -1.70 14.26
N LYS A 291 4.82 -1.94 15.21
CA LYS A 291 5.14 -2.19 16.62
C LYS A 291 5.97 -3.46 16.88
N GLN A 292 5.97 -4.41 15.94
CA GLN A 292 6.77 -5.66 16.03
C GLN A 292 8.18 -5.49 15.48
N CYS A 293 8.39 -4.44 14.66
CA CYS A 293 9.58 -4.28 13.84
C CYS A 293 10.45 -3.11 14.23
N LEU A 294 9.85 -2.09 14.83
CA LEU A 294 10.49 -0.81 15.12
C LEU A 294 10.25 -0.43 16.57
N ASP A 295 11.31 0.03 17.21
CA ASP A 295 11.22 0.64 18.53
C ASP A 295 10.80 2.11 18.37
N LEU A 296 9.50 2.34 18.42
CA LEU A 296 8.90 3.67 18.25
C LEU A 296 8.28 4.12 19.55
N PRO A 297 8.27 5.43 19.84
CA PRO A 297 7.52 5.99 20.95
C PRO A 297 6.05 5.58 20.88
N GLU A 298 5.44 5.48 22.05
CA GLU A 298 4.02 5.15 22.15
C GLU A 298 3.16 6.21 21.46
N LEU A 299 2.18 5.78 20.66
CA LEU A 299 1.27 6.68 19.97
C LEU A 299 0.23 7.21 20.97
N VAL A 300 0.28 8.50 21.24
CA VAL A 300 -0.65 9.18 22.14
C VAL A 300 -1.74 9.89 21.34
N TYR A 301 -3.00 9.56 21.63
CA TYR A 301 -4.16 10.27 21.05
C TYR A 301 -4.69 11.27 22.07
N GLN A 302 -4.81 12.55 21.65
CA GLN A 302 -5.44 13.60 22.45
C GLN A 302 -6.63 14.17 21.67
N THR A 303 -7.74 14.37 22.37
CA THR A 303 -8.93 15.00 21.81
C THR A 303 -9.13 16.37 22.44
N ARG A 304 -9.16 17.42 21.61
CA ARG A 304 -9.49 18.78 22.02
C ARG A 304 -10.92 19.10 21.57
N ILE A 305 -11.82 19.38 22.53
CA ILE A 305 -13.20 19.74 22.26
C ILE A 305 -13.28 21.25 22.13
N VAL A 306 -13.62 21.72 20.92
CA VAL A 306 -13.74 23.14 20.61
C VAL A 306 -15.21 23.46 20.32
N PRO A 307 -15.85 24.37 21.07
CA PRO A 307 -17.23 24.75 20.83
C PRO A 307 -17.35 25.48 19.50
N LEU A 308 -18.49 25.27 18.82
CA LEU A 308 -18.84 26.03 17.64
C LEU A 308 -19.22 27.45 18.04
N THR A 309 -18.84 28.44 17.22
CA THR A 309 -19.30 29.84 17.44
C THR A 309 -20.81 29.95 17.30
N PRO A 310 -21.42 30.98 17.87
CA PRO A 310 -22.86 31.23 17.72
C PRO A 310 -23.31 31.32 16.25
N GLN A 311 -22.46 31.88 15.39
CA GLN A 311 -22.72 31.99 13.96
C GLN A 311 -22.79 30.58 13.33
N VAL A 312 -21.75 29.75 13.49
CA VAL A 312 -21.69 28.37 12.96
C VAL A 312 -22.86 27.53 13.52
N THR A 313 -23.13 27.67 14.82
CA THR A 313 -24.23 26.96 15.49
C THR A 313 -25.60 27.29 14.89
N LYS A 314 -25.84 28.56 14.57
CA LYS A 314 -27.09 29.03 13.94
C LYS A 314 -27.29 28.37 12.57
N TYR A 315 -26.30 28.45 11.67
CA TYR A 315 -26.39 27.88 10.33
C TYR A 315 -26.46 26.35 10.35
N TYR A 316 -25.68 25.71 11.22
CA TYR A 316 -25.72 24.27 11.41
C TYR A 316 -27.13 23.79 11.83
N LYS A 317 -27.76 24.46 12.81
CA LYS A 317 -29.11 24.13 13.26
C LYS A 317 -30.14 24.31 12.15
N VAL A 318 -30.12 25.41 11.43
CA VAL A 318 -31.05 25.65 10.32
C VAL A 318 -30.96 24.57 9.28
N LEU A 319 -29.76 24.16 8.83
CA LEU A 319 -29.60 23.15 7.84
C LEU A 319 -30.00 21.76 8.38
N ARG A 320 -29.65 21.43 9.63
CA ARG A 320 -30.06 20.20 10.31
C ARG A 320 -31.58 20.07 10.41
N ASP A 321 -32.23 21.13 10.83
CA ASP A 321 -33.70 21.15 11.05
C ASP A 321 -34.45 21.05 9.71
N GLN A 322 -33.95 21.68 8.65
CA GLN A 322 -34.45 21.46 7.29
C GLN A 322 -34.30 20.01 6.83
N MET A 323 -33.22 19.34 7.20
CA MET A 323 -33.05 17.91 6.92
C MET A 323 -34.08 17.05 7.66
N LEU A 324 -34.37 17.36 8.92
CA LEU A 324 -35.35 16.63 9.74
C LEU A 324 -36.79 16.80 9.22
N ILE A 325 -37.18 18.01 8.81
CA ILE A 325 -38.49 18.29 8.22
C ILE A 325 -38.69 17.48 6.93
N GLN A 326 -37.71 17.45 6.06
CA GLN A 326 -37.77 16.66 4.84
C GLN A 326 -37.79 15.15 5.11
N ALA A 327 -37.14 14.67 6.18
CA ALA A 327 -37.19 13.26 6.60
C ALA A 327 -38.57 12.84 7.12
N ALA A 328 -39.31 13.77 7.72
CA ALA A 328 -40.64 13.50 8.28
C ALA A 328 -41.79 13.51 7.24
N GLY A 329 -41.56 14.12 6.06
CA GLY A 329 -42.62 14.34 5.06
C GLY A 329 -42.45 13.67 3.70
N GLU A 330 -41.21 13.23 3.31
CA GLU A 330 -40.95 12.67 1.99
C GLU A 330 -39.83 11.61 2.02
N GLN A 331 -39.85 10.69 1.03
CA GLN A 331 -38.70 9.78 0.78
C GLN A 331 -37.46 10.59 0.37
N ILE A 332 -36.55 10.81 1.32
CA ILE A 332 -35.26 11.43 1.00
C ILE A 332 -34.45 10.43 0.17
N SER A 333 -34.06 10.81 -1.04
CA SER A 333 -33.07 10.04 -1.80
C SER A 333 -31.74 10.02 -1.03
N ALA A 334 -31.04 8.89 -1.03
CA ALA A 334 -29.73 8.74 -0.38
C ALA A 334 -28.73 9.80 -0.85
N VAL A 335 -28.84 10.24 -2.11
CA VAL A 335 -27.99 11.31 -2.71
C VAL A 335 -28.22 12.66 -2.02
N ASN A 336 -29.47 13.03 -1.79
CA ASN A 336 -29.79 14.30 -1.11
C ASN A 336 -29.33 14.30 0.35
N ALA A 337 -29.46 13.17 1.06
CA ALA A 337 -29.00 13.05 2.43
C ALA A 337 -27.45 13.16 2.53
N ALA A 338 -26.72 12.52 1.62
CA ALA A 338 -25.25 12.58 1.57
C ALA A 338 -24.77 14.01 1.26
N ALA A 339 -25.38 14.71 0.29
CA ALA A 339 -25.03 16.08 -0.05
C ALA A 339 -25.22 17.04 1.14
N LYS A 340 -26.33 16.90 1.87
CA LYS A 340 -26.61 17.72 3.06
C LYS A 340 -25.66 17.43 4.21
N LEU A 341 -25.32 16.15 4.44
CA LEU A 341 -24.31 15.78 5.44
C LEU A 341 -22.95 16.43 5.10
N THR A 342 -22.55 16.41 3.83
CA THR A 342 -21.33 17.08 3.37
C THR A 342 -21.37 18.58 3.66
N LYS A 343 -22.49 19.28 3.39
CA LYS A 343 -22.65 20.71 3.73
C LYS A 343 -22.56 20.95 5.24
N LEU A 344 -23.14 20.09 6.08
CA LEU A 344 -23.00 20.20 7.55
C LEU A 344 -21.54 20.06 7.99
N LEU A 345 -20.79 19.11 7.42
CA LEU A 345 -19.37 18.95 7.70
C LEU A 345 -18.55 20.15 7.21
N GLN A 346 -18.87 20.72 6.07
CA GLN A 346 -18.24 21.94 5.56
C GLN A 346 -18.49 23.13 6.48
N ILE A 347 -19.73 23.39 6.89
CA ILE A 347 -20.07 24.46 7.86
C ILE A 347 -19.28 24.26 9.17
N SER A 348 -19.25 23.06 9.69
CA SER A 348 -18.45 22.75 10.88
C SER A 348 -16.95 22.90 10.61
N GLY A 349 -16.49 22.78 9.37
CA GLY A 349 -15.10 23.00 8.93
C GLY A 349 -14.70 24.46 8.77
N GLY A 350 -15.67 25.39 8.78
CA GLY A 350 -15.44 26.84 8.70
C GLY A 350 -15.78 27.48 7.37
N ALA A 351 -16.23 26.72 6.37
CA ALA A 351 -16.69 27.29 5.12
C ALA A 351 -17.63 26.34 4.38
N VAL A 352 -18.55 26.86 3.59
CA VAL A 352 -19.44 26.04 2.75
C VAL A 352 -19.55 26.65 1.35
N TYR A 353 -19.62 25.76 0.34
CA TYR A 353 -19.91 26.19 -1.03
C TYR A 353 -21.42 26.39 -1.22
N THR A 354 -21.82 27.54 -1.77
CA THR A 354 -23.18 27.78 -2.24
C THR A 354 -23.44 26.90 -3.49
N ASP A 355 -24.70 26.88 -3.94
CA ASP A 355 -25.07 26.18 -5.18
C ASP A 355 -24.50 26.90 -6.42
N GLU A 356 -24.13 28.18 -6.30
CA GLU A 356 -23.44 29.00 -7.30
C GLU A 356 -21.92 28.90 -7.24
N HIS A 357 -21.39 27.96 -6.45
CA HIS A 357 -19.96 27.75 -6.20
C HIS A 357 -19.22 28.89 -5.48
N GLU A 358 -19.96 29.85 -4.91
CA GLU A 358 -19.37 30.85 -4.03
C GLU A 358 -19.04 30.23 -2.66
N VAL A 359 -18.02 30.77 -2.01
CA VAL A 359 -17.59 30.34 -0.69
C VAL A 359 -18.14 31.25 0.38
N VAL A 360 -18.85 30.68 1.35
CA VAL A 360 -19.28 31.42 2.56
C VAL A 360 -18.40 30.93 3.72
N GLU A 361 -17.63 31.86 4.27
CA GLU A 361 -16.76 31.62 5.43
C GLU A 361 -17.49 31.87 6.74
N PHE A 362 -17.13 31.09 7.75
CA PHE A 362 -17.67 31.23 9.10
C PHE A 362 -16.54 31.54 10.08
N ASP A 363 -16.91 32.19 11.19
CA ASP A 363 -15.98 32.40 12.28
C ASP A 363 -15.58 31.07 12.94
N VAL A 364 -14.32 30.68 12.77
CA VAL A 364 -13.68 29.51 13.34
C VAL A 364 -12.56 29.86 14.32
N SER A 365 -12.52 31.09 14.81
CA SER A 365 -11.49 31.60 15.73
C SER A 365 -11.19 30.67 16.90
N PRO A 366 -12.17 30.06 17.61
CA PRO A 366 -11.86 29.14 18.71
C PRO A 366 -11.04 27.92 18.25
N ARG A 367 -11.29 27.44 17.03
CA ARG A 367 -10.58 26.30 16.46
C ARG A 367 -9.17 26.68 16.02
N MET A 368 -9.00 27.86 15.45
CA MET A 368 -7.69 28.39 15.09
C MET A 368 -6.82 28.63 16.32
N ASN A 369 -7.41 29.20 17.40
CA ASN A 369 -6.71 29.39 18.67
C ASN A 369 -6.23 28.03 19.25
N THR A 370 -7.09 27.00 19.25
CA THR A 370 -6.70 25.67 19.74
C THR A 370 -5.61 25.05 18.86
N LEU A 371 -5.62 25.30 17.53
CA LEU A 371 -4.55 24.87 16.64
C LEU A 371 -3.22 25.55 17.01
N MET A 372 -3.24 26.85 17.28
CA MET A 372 -2.04 27.58 17.73
C MET A 372 -1.52 27.04 19.06
N GLU A 373 -2.38 26.79 20.05
CA GLU A 373 -2.00 26.15 21.31
C GLU A 373 -1.27 24.82 21.08
N VAL A 374 -1.79 23.95 20.18
CA VAL A 374 -1.15 22.65 19.86
C VAL A 374 0.20 22.84 19.17
N ILE A 375 0.33 23.87 18.30
CA ILE A 375 1.59 24.18 17.64
C ILE A 375 2.64 24.69 18.63
N ASP A 376 2.21 25.50 19.58
CA ASP A 376 3.08 26.09 20.63
C ASP A 376 3.50 25.08 21.69
N GLU A 377 2.69 24.02 21.92
CA GLU A 377 3.00 22.92 22.85
C GLU A 377 4.11 21.98 22.36
N THR A 378 4.52 22.06 21.11
CA THR A 378 5.50 21.14 20.55
C THR A 378 6.72 21.83 19.97
N ASP A 379 7.90 21.26 20.23
CA ASP A 379 9.16 21.68 19.61
C ASP A 379 9.37 21.07 18.23
N ASN A 380 8.49 20.19 17.78
CA ASN A 380 8.60 19.48 16.51
C ASN A 380 7.76 20.14 15.41
N LYS A 381 8.05 19.78 14.16
CA LYS A 381 7.22 20.13 13.00
C LYS A 381 5.87 19.45 13.09
N VAL A 382 4.80 20.17 12.74
CA VAL A 382 3.42 19.69 12.84
C VAL A 382 2.84 19.43 11.45
N ILE A 383 2.13 18.31 11.30
CA ILE A 383 1.32 18.03 10.10
C ILE A 383 -0.15 18.20 10.46
N VAL A 384 -0.84 19.07 9.76
CA VAL A 384 -2.26 19.34 9.96
C VAL A 384 -3.07 18.77 8.81
N PHE A 385 -3.92 17.77 9.09
CA PHE A 385 -4.83 17.19 8.09
C PHE A 385 -6.18 17.93 8.10
N VAL A 386 -6.61 18.38 6.93
CA VAL A 386 -7.85 19.14 6.75
C VAL A 386 -8.69 18.51 5.64
N PRO A 387 -9.99 18.29 5.84
CA PRO A 387 -10.80 17.52 4.90
C PRO A 387 -11.22 18.27 3.63
N TYR A 388 -11.06 19.62 3.58
CA TYR A 388 -11.53 20.45 2.47
C TYR A 388 -10.48 21.47 2.05
N SER A 389 -10.29 21.66 0.73
CA SER A 389 -9.30 22.60 0.17
C SER A 389 -9.48 24.04 0.69
N HIS A 390 -10.73 24.51 0.78
CA HIS A 390 -10.99 25.85 1.29
C HIS A 390 -10.61 26.03 2.77
N THR A 391 -10.82 24.99 3.58
CA THR A 391 -10.38 25.02 4.99
C THR A 391 -8.83 25.06 5.08
N ILE A 392 -8.10 24.50 4.10
CA ILE A 392 -6.65 24.65 4.02
C ILE A 392 -6.27 26.12 3.85
N ASP A 393 -6.93 26.83 2.94
CA ASP A 393 -6.65 28.24 2.68
C ASP A 393 -6.90 29.08 3.95
N LEU A 394 -8.01 28.83 4.67
CA LEU A 394 -8.30 29.47 5.95
C LEU A 394 -7.20 29.21 6.99
N VAL A 395 -6.78 27.96 7.15
CA VAL A 395 -5.73 27.58 8.11
C VAL A 395 -4.40 28.18 7.70
N SER A 396 -4.00 28.08 6.43
CA SER A 396 -2.75 28.61 5.91
C SER A 396 -2.65 30.13 6.09
N ASN A 397 -3.71 30.85 5.75
CA ASN A 397 -3.77 32.30 5.92
C ASN A 397 -3.68 32.71 7.40
N HIS A 398 -4.35 31.98 8.28
CA HIS A 398 -4.28 32.21 9.71
C HIS A 398 -2.86 32.00 10.25
N LEU A 399 -2.23 30.85 9.95
CA LEU A 399 -0.87 30.53 10.35
C LEU A 399 0.12 31.60 9.87
N THR A 400 0.02 32.00 8.61
CA THR A 400 0.85 33.07 8.03
C THR A 400 0.66 34.40 8.75
N SER A 401 -0.58 34.77 9.12
CA SER A 401 -0.86 35.97 9.87
C SER A 401 -0.30 35.98 11.30
N GLN A 402 -0.08 34.78 11.85
CA GLN A 402 0.55 34.57 13.18
C GLN A 402 2.07 34.38 13.08
N GLY A 403 2.67 34.57 11.90
CA GLY A 403 4.11 34.40 11.71
C GLY A 403 4.58 32.95 11.60
N VAL A 404 3.65 31.97 11.52
CA VAL A 404 3.99 30.56 11.41
C VAL A 404 4.25 30.19 9.96
N THR A 405 5.46 29.78 9.64
CA THR A 405 5.84 29.28 8.30
C THR A 405 5.07 27.99 8.02
N ASN A 406 4.40 27.91 6.87
CA ASN A 406 3.63 26.73 6.51
C ASN A 406 3.72 26.43 5.01
N GLU A 407 3.56 25.15 4.65
CA GLU A 407 3.50 24.68 3.28
C GLU A 407 2.28 23.79 3.08
N VAL A 408 1.69 23.85 1.88
CA VAL A 408 0.43 23.17 1.56
C VAL A 408 0.64 22.03 0.58
N ILE A 409 0.07 20.86 0.90
CA ILE A 409 -0.02 19.72 -0.03
C ILE A 409 -1.49 19.43 -0.30
N GLN A 410 -1.95 19.77 -1.50
CA GLN A 410 -3.32 19.51 -1.97
C GLN A 410 -3.33 19.04 -3.43
N GLY A 411 -4.51 18.75 -3.99
CA GLY A 411 -4.65 18.19 -5.33
C GLY A 411 -4.02 19.00 -6.47
N SER A 412 -3.94 20.33 -6.32
CA SER A 412 -3.34 21.25 -7.30
C SER A 412 -1.80 21.26 -7.28
N VAL A 413 -1.17 20.75 -6.21
CA VAL A 413 0.30 20.74 -6.08
C VAL A 413 0.89 19.65 -6.97
N SER A 414 1.84 20.03 -7.84
CA SER A 414 2.51 19.09 -8.75
C SER A 414 3.30 18.02 -8.00
N ALA A 415 3.53 16.88 -8.66
CA ALA A 415 4.30 15.78 -8.07
C ALA A 415 5.71 16.18 -7.64
N THR A 416 6.37 17.05 -8.41
CA THR A 416 7.73 17.56 -8.11
C THR A 416 7.68 18.46 -6.88
N GLN A 417 6.79 19.44 -6.86
CA GLN A 417 6.65 20.34 -5.70
C GLN A 417 6.29 19.58 -4.42
N ARG A 418 5.42 18.57 -4.52
CA ARG A 418 5.08 17.70 -3.39
C ARG A 418 6.29 16.94 -2.85
N ALA A 419 7.11 16.41 -3.75
CA ALA A 419 8.35 15.74 -3.35
C ALA A 419 9.33 16.69 -2.65
N ASP A 420 9.45 17.91 -3.15
CA ASP A 420 10.30 18.94 -2.55
C ASP A 420 9.81 19.36 -1.15
N ILE A 421 8.50 19.54 -0.99
CA ILE A 421 7.88 19.85 0.31
C ILE A 421 8.15 18.72 1.32
N ILE A 422 7.92 17.47 0.92
CA ILE A 422 8.17 16.30 1.76
C ILE A 422 9.66 16.20 2.13
N ASN A 423 10.56 16.43 1.18
CA ASN A 423 11.99 16.40 1.42
C ASN A 423 12.41 17.49 2.43
N ARG A 424 11.94 18.73 2.27
CA ARG A 424 12.18 19.81 3.25
C ARG A 424 11.63 19.45 4.63
N PHE A 425 10.42 18.86 4.69
CA PHE A 425 9.86 18.37 5.96
C PHE A 425 10.75 17.35 6.65
N GLN A 426 11.39 16.45 5.89
CA GLN A 426 12.23 15.39 6.45
C GLN A 426 13.64 15.85 6.80
N THR A 427 14.22 16.78 6.02
CA THR A 427 15.64 17.11 6.11
C THR A 427 15.95 18.42 6.84
N MET A 428 15.05 19.40 6.81
CA MET A 428 15.26 20.65 7.54
C MET A 428 14.96 20.41 9.02
N GLU A 429 15.90 20.79 9.89
CA GLU A 429 15.60 20.95 11.31
C GLU A 429 14.72 22.18 11.52
N ARG A 430 13.96 22.21 12.62
CA ARG A 430 13.29 23.43 13.05
C ARG A 430 14.43 24.43 13.31
N SER A 431 14.51 25.52 12.55
CA SER A 431 15.67 26.42 12.59
C SER A 431 15.77 27.06 13.97
N GLU A 432 16.87 26.81 14.67
CA GLU A 432 17.25 27.47 15.92
C GLU A 432 17.75 28.92 15.72
N GLU A 433 17.80 29.42 14.47
CA GLU A 433 18.48 30.68 14.13
C GLU A 433 17.70 31.97 14.45
N HIS A 434 16.52 31.91 15.07
CA HIS A 434 15.88 33.13 15.56
C HIS A 434 15.47 33.03 17.03
N THR A 435 16.39 33.43 17.89
CA THR A 435 16.25 33.54 19.35
C THR A 435 15.26 34.60 19.83
N SER A 436 14.26 35.00 19.09
CA SER A 436 13.28 35.99 19.55
C SER A 436 11.85 35.86 19.02
N GLU A 437 11.55 34.93 18.08
CA GLU A 437 10.15 34.70 17.69
C GLU A 437 9.94 33.22 17.33
N LEU A 438 8.98 32.59 18.01
CA LEU A 438 8.51 31.21 17.82
C LEU A 438 8.05 30.99 16.36
N GLN A 439 8.91 30.49 15.49
CA GLN A 439 8.53 30.05 14.15
C GLN A 439 8.24 28.56 14.14
N SER A 440 6.98 28.22 14.38
CA SER A 440 6.47 26.87 14.21
C SER A 440 6.28 26.58 12.71
N LEU A 441 6.81 25.47 12.21
CA LEU A 441 6.58 24.99 10.83
C LEU A 441 5.37 24.07 10.83
N ALA A 442 4.29 24.50 10.16
CA ALA A 442 3.11 23.67 9.97
C ALA A 442 2.96 23.23 8.50
N TYR A 443 2.64 21.96 8.27
CA TYR A 443 2.38 21.43 6.95
C TYR A 443 0.92 21.01 6.85
N LEU A 444 0.20 21.58 5.88
CA LEU A 444 -1.20 21.36 5.65
C LEU A 444 -1.41 20.33 4.55
N VAL A 445 -2.16 19.27 4.85
CA VAL A 445 -2.44 18.18 3.93
C VAL A 445 -3.95 17.96 3.80
N CYS A 446 -4.43 17.82 2.57
CA CYS A 446 -5.82 17.50 2.23
C CYS A 446 -5.92 16.12 1.54
#